data_3794931b84237e3ce1b6070e091e4a85
#
_entry.id   3794931b84237e3ce1b6070e091e4a85
#
_cell.length_a   1.000
_cell.length_b   1.000
_cell.length_c   1.000
_cell.angle_alpha   90.00
_cell.angle_beta   90.00
_cell.angle_gamma   90.00
#
_symmetry.space_group_name_H-M   'P 1'
#
loop_
_entity.id
_entity.type
_entity.pdbx_description
1 polymer ?
#
loop_
_entity_poly.entity_id
_entity_poly.type
_entity_poly.pdbx_seq_one_letter_code
_entity_poly.pdbx_strand_id
1 'polypeptide(L)'
;VPNANLEILFDEILSAPTTGELLLGLYEVVLPALDDAMRKHLEDTNPLVDHPSVRVIRFAMLELGEMIALGQASIEAMVDEATRAKSSAWLGLLSDCLANAGGLGGEKEHANNTINRQHSAKPYTYDGVPRRDERFPDPYNMGVNAETFLYDDSFEPEPKTLMMFYKRLREIDVPEMMSSIIAETPDKPWEYY
;
A
#
# COMPACT_ATOMS: atom_id res chain seq x y z
N VAL A 1 14.33 -12.26 13.46
CA VAL A 1 15.45 -11.31 13.49
C VAL A 1 15.25 -10.34 12.33
N PRO A 2 15.32 -9.02 12.56
CA PRO A 2 15.24 -8.05 11.48
C PRO A 2 16.29 -8.35 10.39
N ASN A 3 15.88 -8.29 9.12
CA ASN A 3 16.80 -8.48 7.99
C ASN A 3 17.06 -7.12 7.34
N ALA A 4 18.31 -6.64 7.41
CA ALA A 4 18.69 -5.32 6.94
C ALA A 4 18.39 -5.11 5.44
N ASN A 5 18.53 -6.15 4.62
CA ASN A 5 18.25 -6.04 3.18
C ASN A 5 16.73 -5.96 2.89
N LEU A 6 15.86 -6.62 3.69
CA LEU A 6 14.42 -6.42 3.58
C LEU A 6 14.00 -5.03 4.06
N GLU A 7 14.59 -4.50 5.11
CA GLU A 7 14.35 -3.12 5.55
C GLU A 7 14.70 -2.14 4.43
N ILE A 8 15.86 -2.32 3.77
CA ILE A 8 16.26 -1.50 2.64
C ILE A 8 15.28 -1.64 1.48
N LEU A 9 14.85 -2.85 1.14
CA LEU A 9 13.86 -3.10 0.09
C LEU A 9 12.59 -2.26 0.31
N PHE A 10 12.01 -2.32 1.49
CA PHE A 10 10.79 -1.59 1.81
C PHE A 10 11.01 -0.08 1.87
N ASP A 11 12.13 0.36 2.44
CA ASP A 11 12.49 1.79 2.45
C ASP A 11 12.66 2.36 1.03
N GLU A 12 13.28 1.60 0.12
CA GLU A 12 13.45 1.97 -1.28
C GLU A 12 12.11 2.09 -2.01
N ILE A 13 11.18 1.14 -1.80
CA ILE A 13 9.82 1.19 -2.36
C ILE A 13 9.06 2.41 -1.83
N LEU A 14 9.08 2.65 -0.52
CA LEU A 14 8.42 3.80 0.11
C LEU A 14 9.03 5.14 -0.31
N SER A 15 10.28 5.14 -0.75
CA SER A 15 11.02 6.33 -1.20
C SER A 15 11.07 6.45 -2.73
N ALA A 16 10.33 5.63 -3.47
CA ALA A 16 10.31 5.69 -4.93
C ALA A 16 9.93 7.11 -5.41
N PRO A 17 10.77 7.77 -6.21
CA PRO A 17 10.60 9.20 -6.52
C PRO A 17 9.49 9.50 -7.51
N THR A 18 9.05 8.50 -8.28
CA THR A 18 8.02 8.64 -9.29
C THR A 18 7.01 7.50 -9.23
N THR A 19 5.78 7.75 -9.69
CA THR A 19 4.75 6.72 -9.83
C THR A 19 5.21 5.56 -10.71
N GLY A 20 5.94 5.85 -11.81
CA GLY A 20 6.44 4.81 -12.72
C GLY A 20 7.43 3.88 -12.03
N GLU A 21 8.37 4.40 -11.25
CA GLU A 21 9.31 3.59 -10.47
C GLU A 21 8.58 2.77 -9.41
N LEU A 22 7.64 3.40 -8.67
CA LEU A 22 6.84 2.70 -7.68
C LEU A 22 6.08 1.51 -8.30
N LEU A 23 5.41 1.72 -9.44
CA LEU A 23 4.69 0.66 -10.14
C LEU A 23 5.64 -0.49 -10.54
N LEU A 24 6.78 -0.18 -11.14
CA LEU A 24 7.76 -1.18 -11.53
C LEU A 24 8.30 -1.96 -10.33
N GLY A 25 8.76 -1.27 -9.29
CA GLY A 25 9.33 -1.91 -8.10
C GLY A 25 8.31 -2.79 -7.37
N LEU A 26 7.09 -2.28 -7.18
CA LEU A 26 6.05 -3.00 -6.45
C LEU A 26 5.52 -4.20 -7.25
N TYR A 27 5.14 -3.99 -8.51
CA TYR A 27 4.40 -5.00 -9.28
C TYR A 27 5.27 -5.93 -10.13
N GLU A 28 6.53 -5.58 -10.40
CA GLU A 28 7.45 -6.48 -11.12
C GLU A 28 8.46 -7.16 -10.19
N VAL A 29 8.71 -6.63 -8.98
CA VAL A 29 9.70 -7.20 -8.07
C VAL A 29 9.07 -7.71 -6.77
N VAL A 30 8.40 -6.84 -6.00
CA VAL A 30 7.99 -7.18 -4.63
C VAL A 30 6.80 -8.12 -4.59
N LEU A 31 5.70 -7.81 -5.29
CA LEU A 31 4.49 -8.64 -5.25
C LEU A 31 4.67 -10.01 -5.92
N PRO A 32 5.39 -10.15 -7.06
CA PRO A 32 5.74 -11.48 -7.58
C PRO A 32 6.57 -12.30 -6.59
N ALA A 33 7.55 -11.70 -5.93
CA ALA A 33 8.34 -12.39 -4.90
C ALA A 33 7.49 -12.82 -3.69
N LEU A 34 6.47 -12.04 -3.34
CA LEU A 34 5.51 -12.41 -2.29
C LEU A 34 4.63 -13.59 -2.72
N ASP A 35 4.13 -13.58 -3.96
CA ASP A 35 3.35 -14.69 -4.53
C ASP A 35 4.17 -15.99 -4.52
N ASP A 36 5.41 -15.93 -4.97
CA ASP A 36 6.33 -17.07 -4.97
C ASP A 36 6.57 -17.60 -3.55
N ALA A 37 6.80 -16.72 -2.57
CA ALA A 37 7.00 -17.10 -1.17
C ALA A 37 5.76 -17.76 -0.57
N MET A 38 4.56 -17.22 -0.87
CA MET A 38 3.29 -17.80 -0.43
C MET A 38 3.04 -19.18 -1.05
N ARG A 39 3.30 -19.36 -2.35
CA ARG A 39 3.20 -20.65 -3.03
C ARG A 39 4.14 -21.67 -2.38
N LYS A 40 5.38 -21.28 -2.18
CA LYS A 40 6.38 -22.13 -1.57
C LYS A 40 5.98 -22.54 -0.15
N HIS A 41 5.45 -21.62 0.66
CA HIS A 41 4.92 -21.97 1.98
C HIS A 41 3.81 -23.02 1.91
N LEU A 42 2.87 -22.90 0.96
CA LEU A 42 1.80 -23.88 0.78
C LEU A 42 2.32 -25.26 0.34
N GLU A 43 3.42 -25.32 -0.40
CA GLU A 43 4.05 -26.58 -0.83
C GLU A 43 4.78 -27.27 0.33
N ASP A 44 5.47 -26.50 1.16
CA ASP A 44 6.39 -27.02 2.17
C ASP A 44 5.72 -27.28 3.53
N THR A 45 4.62 -26.58 3.83
CA THR A 45 3.95 -26.71 5.13
C THR A 45 3.13 -28.00 5.25
N ASN A 46 2.95 -28.46 6.48
CA ASN A 46 2.04 -29.56 6.77
C ASN A 46 0.58 -29.04 6.84
N PRO A 47 -0.27 -29.33 5.84
CA PRO A 47 -1.62 -28.76 5.76
C PRO A 47 -2.57 -29.23 6.87
N LEU A 48 -2.24 -30.29 7.61
CA LEU A 48 -3.05 -30.74 8.74
C LEU A 48 -2.76 -29.95 10.01
N VAL A 49 -1.49 -29.61 10.23
CA VAL A 49 -1.06 -28.88 11.43
C VAL A 49 -1.22 -27.39 11.26
N ASP A 50 -0.95 -26.88 10.05
CA ASP A 50 -0.93 -25.45 9.72
C ASP A 50 -2.15 -25.01 8.86
N HIS A 51 -3.26 -25.70 9.02
CA HIS A 51 -4.47 -25.42 8.25
C HIS A 51 -4.95 -23.96 8.35
N PRO A 52 -4.88 -23.27 9.51
CA PRO A 52 -5.26 -21.86 9.57
C PRO A 52 -4.41 -20.97 8.65
N SER A 53 -3.09 -21.11 8.66
CA SER A 53 -2.18 -20.35 7.78
C SER A 53 -2.43 -20.67 6.31
N VAL A 54 -2.56 -21.96 5.97
CA VAL A 54 -2.88 -22.41 4.61
C VAL A 54 -4.15 -21.74 4.09
N ARG A 55 -5.19 -21.65 4.93
CA ARG A 55 -6.44 -20.99 4.56
C ARG A 55 -6.26 -19.50 4.29
N VAL A 56 -5.60 -18.79 5.20
CA VAL A 56 -5.35 -17.34 5.07
C VAL A 56 -4.53 -17.06 3.81
N ILE A 57 -3.44 -17.81 3.58
CA ILE A 57 -2.58 -17.63 2.41
C ILE A 57 -3.37 -17.87 1.11
N ARG A 58 -4.23 -18.87 1.04
CA ARG A 58 -5.04 -19.11 -0.16
C ARG A 58 -5.96 -17.92 -0.50
N PHE A 59 -6.57 -17.30 0.50
CA PHE A 59 -7.37 -16.09 0.26
C PHE A 59 -6.49 -14.90 -0.16
N ALA A 60 -5.39 -14.68 0.54
CA ALA A 60 -4.45 -13.61 0.19
C ALA A 60 -3.91 -13.75 -1.25
N MET A 61 -3.65 -14.97 -1.71
CA MET A 61 -3.18 -15.20 -3.09
C MET A 61 -4.23 -14.89 -4.16
N LEU A 62 -5.53 -15.00 -3.88
CA LEU A 62 -6.57 -14.56 -4.81
C LEU A 62 -6.50 -13.05 -5.02
N GLU A 63 -6.45 -12.28 -3.93
CA GLU A 63 -6.33 -10.82 -3.97
C GLU A 63 -5.00 -10.39 -4.58
N LEU A 64 -3.91 -11.06 -4.22
CA LEU A 64 -2.58 -10.78 -4.76
C LEU A 64 -2.52 -10.96 -6.29
N GLY A 65 -3.18 -11.99 -6.81
CA GLY A 65 -3.30 -12.20 -8.25
C GLY A 65 -4.01 -11.06 -8.97
N GLU A 66 -5.10 -10.56 -8.40
CA GLU A 66 -5.83 -9.39 -8.93
C GLU A 66 -4.99 -8.10 -8.83
N MET A 67 -4.27 -7.91 -7.72
CA MET A 67 -3.35 -6.77 -7.54
C MET A 67 -2.24 -6.78 -8.59
N ILE A 68 -1.61 -7.93 -8.84
CA ILE A 68 -0.56 -8.07 -9.85
C ILE A 68 -1.12 -7.77 -11.25
N ALA A 69 -2.30 -8.28 -11.58
CA ALA A 69 -2.94 -8.01 -12.88
C ALA A 69 -3.25 -6.51 -13.06
N LEU A 70 -3.79 -5.85 -12.04
CA LEU A 70 -4.02 -4.40 -12.04
C LEU A 70 -2.70 -3.63 -12.21
N GLY A 71 -1.66 -4.04 -11.50
CA GLY A 71 -0.33 -3.42 -11.59
C GLY A 71 0.27 -3.53 -12.98
N GLN A 72 0.17 -4.69 -13.63
CA GLN A 72 0.63 -4.89 -15.00
C GLN A 72 -0.11 -3.98 -15.99
N ALA A 73 -1.44 -3.91 -15.89
CA ALA A 73 -2.23 -2.99 -16.72
C ALA A 73 -1.86 -1.51 -16.47
N SER A 74 -1.56 -1.15 -15.23
CA SER A 74 -1.12 0.20 -14.87
C SER A 74 0.27 0.52 -15.43
N ILE A 75 1.19 -0.43 -15.41
CA ILE A 75 2.52 -0.30 -16.02
C ILE A 75 2.39 -0.11 -17.52
N GLU A 76 1.57 -0.91 -18.21
CA GLU A 76 1.35 -0.76 -19.65
C GLU A 76 0.78 0.62 -20.02
N ALA A 77 -0.08 1.18 -19.17
CA ALA A 77 -0.70 2.47 -19.41
C ALA A 77 0.18 3.68 -19.06
N MET A 78 1.08 3.57 -18.10
CA MET A 78 1.75 4.73 -17.47
C MET A 78 3.28 4.71 -17.58
N VAL A 79 3.91 3.59 -17.91
CA VAL A 79 5.37 3.45 -17.91
C VAL A 79 5.86 3.33 -19.34
N ASP A 80 6.59 4.34 -19.80
CA ASP A 80 7.26 4.31 -21.11
C ASP A 80 8.64 3.62 -21.03
N GLU A 81 9.20 3.35 -22.20
CA GLU A 81 10.53 2.74 -22.36
C GLU A 81 11.65 3.55 -21.69
N ALA A 82 11.55 4.88 -21.71
CA ALA A 82 12.54 5.76 -21.12
C ALA A 82 12.53 5.66 -19.60
N THR A 83 11.34 5.62 -18.98
CA THR A 83 11.16 5.42 -17.55
C THR A 83 11.68 4.04 -17.14
N ARG A 84 11.34 3.00 -17.89
CA ARG A 84 11.82 1.63 -17.64
C ARG A 84 13.35 1.54 -17.69
N ALA A 85 13.96 2.14 -18.71
CA ALA A 85 15.42 2.15 -18.87
C ALA A 85 16.12 2.88 -17.69
N LYS A 86 15.56 4.01 -17.24
CA LYS A 86 16.09 4.75 -16.08
C LYS A 86 15.98 3.98 -14.78
N SER A 87 14.91 3.22 -14.62
CA SER A 87 14.63 2.46 -13.40
C SER A 87 15.43 1.16 -13.30
N SER A 88 16.07 0.70 -14.37
CA SER A 88 16.68 -0.63 -14.45
C SER A 88 17.72 -0.91 -13.36
N ALA A 89 18.56 0.07 -13.03
CA ALA A 89 19.58 -0.07 -11.98
C ALA A 89 18.92 -0.21 -10.58
N TRP A 90 17.86 0.56 -10.33
CA TRP A 90 17.12 0.49 -9.07
C TRP A 90 16.32 -0.82 -8.95
N LEU A 91 15.70 -1.30 -10.03
CA LEU A 91 15.05 -2.61 -10.03
C LEU A 91 16.05 -3.75 -9.76
N GLY A 92 17.26 -3.62 -10.30
CA GLY A 92 18.37 -4.51 -9.96
C GLY A 92 18.71 -4.49 -8.48
N LEU A 93 18.78 -3.30 -7.88
CA LEU A 93 19.01 -3.14 -6.44
C LEU A 93 17.91 -3.81 -5.61
N LEU A 94 16.63 -3.64 -5.96
CA LEU A 94 15.53 -4.31 -5.26
C LEU A 94 15.65 -5.84 -5.34
N SER A 95 15.99 -6.36 -6.52
CA SER A 95 16.22 -7.79 -6.74
C SER A 95 17.41 -8.30 -5.91
N ASP A 96 18.47 -7.52 -5.82
CA ASP A 96 19.65 -7.83 -5.00
C ASP A 96 19.30 -7.83 -3.51
N CYS A 97 18.46 -6.91 -3.04
CA CYS A 97 17.96 -6.90 -1.67
C CYS A 97 17.20 -8.20 -1.35
N LEU A 98 16.29 -8.64 -2.23
CA LEU A 98 15.58 -9.91 -2.07
C LEU A 98 16.53 -11.10 -2.06
N ALA A 99 17.47 -11.16 -3.01
CA ALA A 99 18.43 -12.25 -3.09
C ALA A 99 19.31 -12.34 -1.84
N ASN A 100 19.84 -11.19 -1.35
CA ASN A 100 20.69 -11.13 -0.16
C ASN A 100 19.90 -11.36 1.13
N ALA A 101 18.60 -11.11 1.14
CA ALA A 101 17.72 -11.45 2.26
C ALA A 101 17.37 -12.94 2.34
N GLY A 102 17.66 -13.72 1.29
CA GLY A 102 17.21 -15.10 1.18
C GLY A 102 15.75 -15.24 0.71
N GLY A 103 15.21 -14.21 0.06
CA GLY A 103 13.82 -14.12 -0.37
C GLY A 103 12.89 -13.67 0.77
N LEU A 104 11.57 -13.69 0.50
CA LEU A 104 10.55 -13.35 1.51
C LEU A 104 10.13 -14.55 2.37
N GLY A 105 10.35 -15.76 1.91
CA GLY A 105 9.99 -17.00 2.64
C GLY A 105 10.95 -17.38 3.78
N GLY A 106 12.15 -16.80 3.81
CA GLY A 106 13.16 -17.11 4.83
C GLY A 106 13.79 -18.49 4.71
N GLU A 107 13.65 -19.15 3.58
CA GLU A 107 14.10 -20.53 3.34
C GLU A 107 15.55 -20.64 2.89
N LYS A 108 16.05 -19.58 2.29
CA LYS A 108 17.41 -19.52 1.77
C LYS A 108 18.33 -18.84 2.77
N GLU A 109 19.60 -19.23 2.75
CA GLU A 109 20.62 -18.52 3.52
C GLU A 109 20.68 -17.05 3.06
N HIS A 110 20.70 -16.13 4.01
CA HIS A 110 20.88 -14.72 3.74
C HIS A 110 22.35 -14.36 3.74
N ALA A 111 22.71 -13.42 2.87
CA ALA A 111 24.08 -12.90 2.83
C ALA A 111 24.33 -11.94 3.99
N ASN A 112 25.58 -11.92 4.48
CA ASN A 112 26.00 -11.04 5.57
C ASN A 112 26.31 -9.60 5.11
N ASN A 113 26.23 -9.32 3.80
CA ASN A 113 26.45 -7.98 3.25
C ASN A 113 25.13 -7.20 3.18
N THR A 114 25.22 -5.91 3.43
CA THR A 114 24.10 -4.97 3.32
C THR A 114 24.20 -4.23 1.99
N ILE A 115 23.10 -4.19 1.25
CA ILE A 115 23.00 -3.46 -0.04
C ILE A 115 23.04 -1.96 0.22
N ASN A 116 23.71 -1.22 -0.66
CA ASN A 116 23.74 0.25 -0.58
C ASN A 116 22.40 0.84 -1.03
N ARG A 117 21.89 1.78 -0.26
CA ARG A 117 20.64 2.50 -0.54
C ARG A 117 20.79 3.44 -1.75
N GLN A 118 19.74 3.63 -2.53
CA GLN A 118 19.71 4.54 -3.67
C GLN A 118 18.75 5.71 -3.46
N HIS A 119 17.47 5.45 -3.22
CA HIS A 119 16.46 6.48 -3.01
C HIS A 119 16.20 6.76 -1.52
N SER A 120 16.37 5.79 -0.69
CA SER A 120 16.23 5.88 0.76
C SER A 120 17.54 6.18 1.44
N ALA A 121 18.00 7.42 1.49
CA ALA A 121 19.27 7.80 2.14
C ALA A 121 19.36 7.39 3.62
N LYS A 122 18.23 7.17 4.28
CA LYS A 122 18.07 6.72 5.66
C LYS A 122 16.81 5.86 5.77
N PRO A 123 16.65 5.08 6.86
CA PRO A 123 15.41 4.36 7.12
C PRO A 123 14.18 5.26 6.99
N TYR A 124 13.13 4.76 6.36
CA TYR A 124 11.88 5.48 6.22
C TYR A 124 11.30 5.79 7.59
N THR A 125 10.83 7.01 7.76
CA THR A 125 10.09 7.42 8.96
C THR A 125 8.70 7.84 8.51
N TYR A 126 7.70 7.16 9.02
CA TYR A 126 6.31 7.48 8.72
C TYR A 126 5.97 8.91 9.19
N ASP A 127 5.35 9.69 8.31
CA ASP A 127 4.79 10.99 8.64
C ASP A 127 3.28 10.82 8.83
N GLY A 128 2.84 10.76 10.07
CA GLY A 128 1.42 10.59 10.44
C GLY A 128 0.55 11.81 10.17
N VAL A 129 1.10 12.90 9.64
CA VAL A 129 0.33 14.10 9.30
C VAL A 129 -0.31 13.93 7.94
N PRO A 130 -1.65 13.81 7.83
CA PRO A 130 -2.34 13.72 6.55
C PRO A 130 -2.03 14.94 5.70
N ARG A 131 -1.62 14.70 4.45
CA ARG A 131 -1.28 15.76 3.51
C ARG A 131 -2.31 15.81 2.41
N ARG A 132 -3.18 16.80 2.47
CA ARG A 132 -4.04 17.17 1.35
C ARG A 132 -3.39 18.31 0.60
N ASP A 133 -3.46 18.27 -0.70
CA ASP A 133 -3.02 19.34 -1.57
C ASP A 133 -4.16 19.77 -2.51
N GLU A 134 -3.89 20.72 -3.40
CA GLU A 134 -4.87 21.25 -4.34
C GLU A 134 -5.48 20.23 -5.31
N ARG A 135 -4.86 19.04 -5.44
CA ARG A 135 -5.38 17.95 -6.28
C ARG A 135 -6.57 17.25 -5.63
N PHE A 136 -6.65 17.34 -4.30
CA PHE A 136 -7.73 16.75 -3.50
C PHE A 136 -8.39 17.85 -2.63
N PRO A 137 -8.91 18.91 -3.26
CA PRO A 137 -9.61 19.93 -2.49
C PRO A 137 -10.81 19.27 -1.82
N ASP A 138 -11.09 19.67 -0.59
CA ASP A 138 -12.33 19.36 0.08
C ASP A 138 -13.28 20.57 0.02
N PRO A 139 -13.83 20.91 -1.15
CA PRO A 139 -14.71 22.06 -1.30
C PRO A 139 -16.04 21.88 -0.56
N TYR A 140 -16.33 20.64 -0.15
CA TYR A 140 -17.61 20.25 0.42
C TYR A 140 -17.64 20.31 1.94
N ASN A 141 -16.47 20.35 2.62
CA ASN A 141 -16.41 20.38 4.07
C ASN A 141 -16.21 21.77 4.68
N MET A 142 -15.99 22.78 3.85
CA MET A 142 -15.69 24.12 4.32
C MET A 142 -16.93 24.83 4.90
N GLY A 143 -17.13 24.69 6.21
CA GLY A 143 -18.09 25.48 6.95
C GLY A 143 -19.57 25.12 6.76
N VAL A 144 -19.87 23.98 6.17
CA VAL A 144 -21.26 23.54 5.95
C VAL A 144 -21.73 22.64 7.09
N ASN A 145 -22.79 23.05 7.78
CA ASN A 145 -23.51 22.22 8.74
C ASN A 145 -24.72 21.58 8.06
N ALA A 146 -24.51 20.41 7.47
CA ALA A 146 -25.56 19.70 6.71
C ALA A 146 -26.74 19.27 7.61
N GLU A 147 -26.48 18.94 8.89
CA GLU A 147 -27.50 18.53 9.82
C GLU A 147 -28.45 19.69 10.14
N THR A 148 -27.93 20.87 10.41
CA THR A 148 -28.74 22.06 10.66
C THR A 148 -29.63 22.37 9.47
N PHE A 149 -29.09 22.31 8.25
CA PHE A 149 -29.84 22.55 7.03
C PHE A 149 -30.98 21.55 6.85
N LEU A 150 -30.74 20.26 7.10
CA LEU A 150 -31.75 19.21 6.95
C LEU A 150 -32.92 19.36 7.94
N TYR A 151 -32.66 19.88 9.14
CA TYR A 151 -33.66 20.05 10.18
C TYR A 151 -34.33 21.46 10.19
N ASP A 152 -33.94 22.31 9.26
CA ASP A 152 -34.53 23.65 9.14
C ASP A 152 -35.83 23.59 8.32
N ASP A 153 -36.96 23.84 8.99
CA ASP A 153 -38.29 23.79 8.36
C ASP A 153 -38.55 24.93 7.36
N SER A 154 -37.68 25.92 7.30
CA SER A 154 -37.78 27.01 6.32
C SER A 154 -37.40 26.60 4.89
N PHE A 155 -36.69 25.48 4.74
CA PHE A 155 -36.30 24.96 3.43
C PHE A 155 -37.30 23.96 2.87
N GLU A 156 -37.55 24.10 1.56
CA GLU A 156 -38.38 23.17 0.80
C GLU A 156 -37.73 21.77 0.72
N PRO A 157 -38.53 20.69 0.40
CA PRO A 157 -38.02 19.32 0.34
C PRO A 157 -36.90 19.10 -0.68
N GLU A 158 -36.89 19.78 -1.82
CA GLU A 158 -35.90 19.60 -2.87
C GLU A 158 -34.48 20.00 -2.42
N PRO A 159 -34.22 21.20 -1.87
CA PRO A 159 -32.95 21.56 -1.28
C PRO A 159 -32.48 20.56 -0.20
N LYS A 160 -33.38 20.07 0.63
CA LYS A 160 -33.05 19.06 1.64
C LYS A 160 -32.62 17.75 1.01
N THR A 161 -33.28 17.31 -0.06
CA THR A 161 -32.90 16.11 -0.83
C THR A 161 -31.50 16.28 -1.45
N LEU A 162 -31.20 17.43 -2.05
CA LEU A 162 -29.86 17.72 -2.57
C LEU A 162 -28.81 17.71 -1.47
N MET A 163 -29.14 18.21 -0.28
CA MET A 163 -28.23 18.17 0.87
C MET A 163 -27.97 16.73 1.35
N MET A 164 -28.94 15.81 1.23
CA MET A 164 -28.70 14.39 1.51
C MET A 164 -27.69 13.77 0.54
N PHE A 165 -27.78 14.08 -0.75
CA PHE A 165 -26.75 13.64 -1.71
C PHE A 165 -25.38 14.24 -1.39
N TYR A 166 -25.33 15.51 -1.05
CA TYR A 166 -24.10 16.16 -0.60
C TYR A 166 -23.50 15.45 0.63
N LYS A 167 -24.31 15.18 1.65
CA LYS A 167 -23.87 14.46 2.84
C LYS A 167 -23.34 13.05 2.47
N ARG A 168 -24.01 12.37 1.56
CA ARG A 168 -23.58 11.05 1.07
C ARG A 168 -22.21 11.11 0.38
N LEU A 169 -21.94 12.12 -0.41
CA LEU A 169 -20.63 12.32 -1.05
C LEU A 169 -19.53 12.54 -0.03
N ARG A 170 -19.81 13.22 1.09
CA ARG A 170 -18.84 13.40 2.18
C ARG A 170 -18.43 12.11 2.85
N GLU A 171 -19.23 11.08 2.80
CA GLU A 171 -18.90 9.76 3.36
C GLU A 171 -17.71 9.10 2.66
N ILE A 172 -17.35 9.56 1.48
CA ILE A 172 -16.12 9.13 0.78
C ILE A 172 -14.86 9.50 1.57
N ASP A 173 -14.89 10.59 2.33
CA ASP A 173 -13.76 11.06 3.14
C ASP A 173 -13.58 10.25 4.44
N VAL A 174 -14.59 9.51 4.88
CA VAL A 174 -14.54 8.77 6.15
C VAL A 174 -13.45 7.69 6.18
N PRO A 175 -13.26 6.85 5.14
CA PRO A 175 -12.17 5.89 5.12
C PRO A 175 -10.79 6.55 5.21
N GLU A 176 -10.57 7.68 4.55
CA GLU A 176 -9.32 8.42 4.62
C GLU A 176 -9.08 8.97 6.04
N MET A 177 -10.09 9.57 6.63
CA MET A 177 -10.02 10.07 8.00
C MET A 177 -9.74 8.94 9.01
N MET A 178 -10.41 7.81 8.89
CA MET A 178 -10.19 6.65 9.76
C MET A 178 -8.80 6.06 9.56
N SER A 179 -8.32 5.97 8.33
CA SER A 179 -6.95 5.51 8.04
C SER A 179 -5.91 6.42 8.68
N SER A 180 -6.11 7.73 8.65
CA SER A 180 -5.24 8.71 9.32
C SER A 180 -5.23 8.51 10.84
N ILE A 181 -6.40 8.33 11.45
CA ILE A 181 -6.52 8.07 12.90
C ILE A 181 -5.78 6.78 13.28
N ILE A 182 -5.94 5.71 12.52
CA ILE A 182 -5.23 4.44 12.76
C ILE A 182 -3.73 4.67 12.68
N ALA A 183 -3.26 5.35 11.65
CA ALA A 183 -1.84 5.62 11.45
C ALA A 183 -1.22 6.50 12.56
N GLU A 184 -1.99 7.46 13.10
CA GLU A 184 -1.54 8.33 14.18
C GLU A 184 -1.62 7.70 15.58
N THR A 185 -2.18 6.51 15.71
CA THR A 185 -2.36 5.82 16.99
C THR A 185 -1.70 4.46 17.05
N PRO A 186 -0.37 4.33 16.73
CA PRO A 186 0.30 3.04 16.60
C PRO A 186 0.43 2.26 17.92
N ASP A 187 0.25 2.93 19.06
CA ASP A 187 0.44 2.33 20.39
C ASP A 187 -0.85 1.74 20.98
N LYS A 188 -1.91 1.65 20.21
CA LYS A 188 -3.15 1.05 20.67
C LYS A 188 -3.10 -0.48 20.59
N PRO A 189 -3.78 -1.18 21.49
CA PRO A 189 -3.97 -2.62 21.35
C PRO A 189 -4.59 -2.98 20.00
N TRP A 190 -4.22 -4.14 19.47
CA TRP A 190 -4.69 -4.62 18.17
C TRP A 190 -6.21 -4.60 18.01
N GLU A 191 -6.95 -4.82 19.09
CA GLU A 191 -8.41 -4.84 19.11
C GLU A 191 -9.06 -3.49 18.76
N TYR A 192 -8.26 -2.43 18.68
CA TYR A 192 -8.73 -1.09 18.29
C TYR A 192 -8.63 -0.83 16.78
N TYR A 193 -7.98 -1.71 16.01
CA TYR A 193 -7.81 -1.61 14.56
C TYR A 193 -8.65 -2.64 13.82
#